data_e893589277e1dc210cd950a9b9f323b9
#
_entry.id   e893589277e1dc210cd950a9b9f323b9
#
_cell.length_a   1.000
_cell.length_b   1.000
_cell.length_c   1.000
_cell.angle_alpha   90.00
_cell.angle_beta   90.00
_cell.angle_gamma   90.00
#
_symmetry.space_group_name_H-M   'P 1'
#
loop_
_entity.id
_entity.type
_entity.pdbx_description
1 polymer ?
#
loop_
_entity_poly.entity_id
_entity_poly.type
_entity_poly.pdbx_seq_one_letter_code
_entity_poly.pdbx_strand_id
1 'polypeptide(L)'
;RVPCRKEINLPIWEFCHVAWFSERWICRNPRLSFSTKHDQDVDWESNYTGCSILDGADDFFNSSEISHKRRWEIDLPSYSETQNYLLKTKDLIISSLLYNKPISNEDCYFFRLILAHEMMHLEAFKMTANTLGLRTKDFGLEIPQKPVTGLKNQLVFGKNELDDSLSEKRFQ
;
A
#
# COMPACT_ATOMS: atom_id res chain seq x y z
N ARG A 1 -17.73 -17.02 -10.70
CA ARG A 1 -17.95 -16.06 -9.60
C ARG A 1 -17.09 -16.48 -8.40
N VAL A 2 -16.34 -15.57 -7.83
CA VAL A 2 -15.54 -15.84 -6.63
C VAL A 2 -16.48 -16.00 -5.43
N PRO A 3 -16.42 -17.11 -4.67
CA PRO A 3 -17.28 -17.32 -3.52
C PRO A 3 -16.89 -16.42 -2.36
N CYS A 4 -17.88 -15.90 -1.61
CA CYS A 4 -17.63 -15.16 -0.38
C CYS A 4 -17.10 -16.12 0.70
N ARG A 5 -15.84 -15.95 1.10
CA ARG A 5 -15.18 -16.71 2.17
C ARG A 5 -14.46 -15.76 3.10
N LYS A 6 -14.45 -16.07 4.39
CA LYS A 6 -13.82 -15.22 5.41
C LYS A 6 -12.29 -15.12 5.30
N GLU A 7 -11.67 -16.08 4.61
CA GLU A 7 -10.22 -16.20 4.45
C GLU A 7 -9.66 -15.37 3.30
N ILE A 8 -10.52 -14.88 2.40
CA ILE A 8 -10.10 -14.15 1.19
C ILE A 8 -10.92 -12.89 1.00
N ASN A 9 -10.39 -11.93 0.27
CA ASN A 9 -11.13 -10.79 -0.24
C ASN A 9 -11.60 -11.04 -1.68
N LEU A 10 -12.59 -10.26 -2.11
CA LEU A 10 -12.95 -10.22 -3.52
C LEU A 10 -11.82 -9.53 -4.30
N PRO A 11 -11.18 -10.17 -5.29
CA PRO A 11 -9.98 -9.63 -5.93
C PRO A 11 -10.12 -8.21 -6.48
N ILE A 12 -11.24 -7.89 -7.12
CA ILE A 12 -11.48 -6.51 -7.62
C ILE A 12 -11.50 -5.50 -6.47
N TRP A 13 -12.15 -5.82 -5.35
CA TRP A 13 -12.15 -4.96 -4.18
C TRP A 13 -10.71 -4.75 -3.64
N GLU A 14 -9.95 -5.83 -3.57
CA GLU A 14 -8.58 -5.79 -3.05
C GLU A 14 -7.64 -4.97 -3.95
N PHE A 15 -7.76 -5.07 -5.27
CA PHE A 15 -7.03 -4.21 -6.20
C PHE A 15 -7.37 -2.72 -6.01
N CYS A 16 -8.64 -2.38 -5.87
CA CYS A 16 -9.06 -1.01 -5.61
C CYS A 16 -8.58 -0.52 -4.24
N HIS A 17 -8.57 -1.39 -3.21
CA HIS A 17 -8.04 -1.07 -1.89
C HIS A 17 -6.53 -0.75 -1.94
N VAL A 18 -5.75 -1.50 -2.69
CA VAL A 18 -4.31 -1.23 -2.88
C VAL A 18 -4.10 0.12 -3.55
N ALA A 19 -4.86 0.44 -4.60
CA ALA A 19 -4.80 1.74 -5.26
C ALA A 19 -5.20 2.87 -4.31
N TRP A 20 -6.32 2.71 -3.60
CA TRP A 20 -6.82 3.67 -2.62
C TRP A 20 -5.82 3.94 -1.49
N PHE A 21 -5.21 2.90 -0.94
CA PHE A 21 -4.21 3.03 0.11
C PHE A 21 -3.01 3.84 -0.36
N SER A 22 -2.49 3.52 -1.53
CA SER A 22 -1.34 4.22 -2.11
C SER A 22 -1.69 5.67 -2.47
N GLU A 23 -2.85 5.93 -3.02
CA GLU A 23 -3.37 7.28 -3.28
C GLU A 23 -3.50 8.09 -1.98
N ARG A 24 -4.12 7.52 -0.96
CA ARG A 24 -4.35 8.17 0.32
C ARG A 24 -3.04 8.58 0.99
N TRP A 25 -2.07 7.67 1.05
CA TRP A 25 -0.83 7.89 1.78
C TRP A 25 0.22 8.69 1.02
N ILE A 26 0.13 8.81 -0.29
CA ILE A 26 1.08 9.60 -1.08
C ILE A 26 0.39 10.82 -1.71
N CYS A 27 -0.64 10.62 -2.52
CA CYS A 27 -1.17 11.71 -3.34
C CYS A 27 -2.00 12.71 -2.52
N ARG A 28 -2.63 12.25 -1.44
CA ARG A 28 -3.52 13.05 -0.59
C ARG A 28 -2.99 13.30 0.82
N ASN A 29 -1.75 12.91 1.11
CA ASN A 29 -1.17 13.02 2.44
C ASN A 29 -0.62 14.42 2.70
N PRO A 30 -1.24 15.22 3.60
CA PRO A 30 -0.79 16.58 3.90
C PRO A 30 0.54 16.63 4.67
N ARG A 31 1.01 15.50 5.20
CA ARG A 31 2.28 15.42 5.95
C ARG A 31 3.51 15.31 5.07
N LEU A 32 3.33 15.01 3.77
CA LEU A 32 4.48 14.94 2.89
C LEU A 32 5.05 16.34 2.65
N SER A 33 6.38 16.49 2.74
CA SER A 33 7.09 17.76 2.65
C SER A 33 6.86 18.50 1.33
N PHE A 34 6.47 17.78 0.29
CA PHE A 34 6.11 18.33 -1.02
C PHE A 34 4.61 18.59 -1.19
N SER A 35 3.79 18.22 -0.21
CA SER A 35 2.38 18.60 -0.20
C SER A 35 2.26 20.10 0.04
N THR A 36 1.45 20.80 -0.76
CA THR A 36 1.33 22.25 -0.79
C THR A 36 0.74 22.87 0.48
N LYS A 37 0.41 22.09 1.49
CA LYS A 37 -0.15 22.53 2.77
C LYS A 37 0.61 21.91 3.93
N HIS A 38 1.73 22.53 4.27
CA HIS A 38 2.46 22.24 5.48
C HIS A 38 1.91 23.11 6.62
N ASP A 39 0.76 22.77 7.17
CA ASP A 39 0.28 23.34 8.42
C ASP A 39 0.38 22.27 9.50
N GLN A 40 1.24 22.53 10.49
CA GLN A 40 1.59 21.57 11.55
C GLN A 40 0.44 21.27 12.53
N ASP A 41 -0.64 22.03 12.46
CA ASP A 41 -1.83 21.91 13.34
C ASP A 41 -3.01 21.22 12.64
N VAL A 42 -2.80 20.57 11.52
CA VAL A 42 -3.88 19.94 10.74
C VAL A 42 -4.22 18.60 11.37
N ASP A 43 -5.45 18.47 11.84
CA ASP A 43 -6.08 17.17 12.12
C ASP A 43 -6.03 16.32 10.84
N TRP A 44 -5.09 15.39 10.80
CA TRP A 44 -4.75 14.59 9.61
C TRP A 44 -5.87 13.63 9.20
N GLU A 45 -6.81 13.30 10.11
CA GLU A 45 -7.97 12.46 9.78
C GLU A 45 -9.03 13.24 9.00
N SER A 46 -9.20 14.54 9.28
CA SER A 46 -10.22 15.36 8.64
C SER A 46 -9.74 16.10 7.39
N ASN A 47 -8.44 16.16 7.13
CA ASN A 47 -7.84 17.03 6.12
C ASN A 47 -7.07 16.32 5.00
N TYR A 48 -7.45 15.10 4.63
CA TYR A 48 -7.04 14.56 3.34
C TYR A 48 -7.63 15.41 2.22
N THR A 49 -6.88 16.42 1.82
CA THR A 49 -7.30 17.43 0.87
C THR A 49 -7.16 16.91 -0.56
N GLY A 50 -8.26 16.60 -1.16
CA GLY A 50 -8.36 16.25 -2.57
C GLY A 50 -9.45 15.21 -2.79
N CYS A 51 -10.19 15.35 -3.88
CA CYS A 51 -11.09 14.28 -4.30
C CYS A 51 -10.27 13.04 -4.64
N SER A 52 -10.76 11.88 -4.25
CA SER A 52 -10.20 10.61 -4.72
C SER A 52 -10.27 10.54 -6.25
N ILE A 53 -9.29 9.88 -6.88
CA ILE A 53 -9.29 9.60 -8.32
C ILE A 53 -10.54 8.81 -8.73
N LEU A 54 -11.04 7.96 -7.84
CA LEU A 54 -12.27 7.21 -7.99
C LEU A 54 -13.30 7.71 -6.98
N ASP A 55 -14.44 8.20 -7.45
CA ASP A 55 -15.51 8.71 -6.60
C ASP A 55 -15.97 7.63 -5.59
N GLY A 56 -16.15 8.04 -4.33
CA GLY A 56 -16.59 7.16 -3.26
C GLY A 56 -15.52 6.15 -2.76
N ALA A 57 -14.26 6.25 -3.22
CA ALA A 57 -13.23 5.30 -2.85
C ALA A 57 -12.98 5.24 -1.34
N ASP A 58 -13.12 6.34 -0.61
CA ASP A 58 -12.96 6.37 0.85
C ASP A 58 -14.04 5.53 1.55
N ASP A 59 -15.28 5.57 1.07
CA ASP A 59 -16.39 4.80 1.62
C ASP A 59 -16.31 3.30 1.28
N PHE A 60 -15.70 2.96 0.14
CA PHE A 60 -15.73 1.60 -0.39
C PHE A 60 -14.46 0.81 -0.12
N PHE A 61 -13.30 1.47 -0.02
CA PHE A 61 -12.03 0.77 0.04
C PHE A 61 -11.25 0.98 1.34
N ASN A 62 -11.78 1.76 2.29
CA ASN A 62 -11.20 1.84 3.62
C ASN A 62 -11.48 0.56 4.42
N SER A 63 -10.48 -0.30 4.52
CA SER A 63 -10.60 -1.61 5.21
C SER A 63 -10.87 -1.49 6.71
N SER A 64 -10.62 -0.32 7.31
CA SER A 64 -10.90 -0.06 8.73
C SER A 64 -12.38 0.22 9.00
N GLU A 65 -13.12 0.68 7.99
CA GLU A 65 -14.52 1.09 8.13
C GLU A 65 -15.48 0.12 7.47
N ILE A 66 -15.07 -0.53 6.37
CA ILE A 66 -15.92 -1.46 5.66
C ILE A 66 -15.74 -2.90 6.17
N SER A 67 -16.81 -3.50 6.63
CA SER A 67 -16.79 -4.90 7.08
C SER A 67 -16.46 -5.85 5.92
N HIS A 68 -15.82 -6.98 6.23
CA HIS A 68 -15.45 -7.98 5.22
C HIS A 68 -16.65 -8.41 4.35
N LYS A 69 -17.79 -8.68 4.96
CA LYS A 69 -19.01 -9.08 4.23
C LYS A 69 -19.46 -7.99 3.25
N ARG A 70 -19.40 -6.72 3.69
CA ARG A 70 -19.85 -5.58 2.89
C ARG A 70 -19.03 -5.43 1.60
N ARG A 71 -17.75 -5.81 1.59
CA ARG A 71 -16.88 -5.80 0.39
C ARG A 71 -17.43 -6.63 -0.79
N TRP A 72 -18.34 -7.56 -0.52
CA TRP A 72 -18.98 -8.42 -1.51
C TRP A 72 -20.35 -7.90 -1.95
N GLU A 73 -20.89 -6.91 -1.26
CA GLU A 73 -22.24 -6.38 -1.45
C GLU A 73 -22.28 -5.01 -2.13
N ILE A 74 -21.15 -4.28 -2.10
CA ILE A 74 -21.05 -2.97 -2.75
C ILE A 74 -20.97 -3.10 -4.27
N ASP A 75 -21.38 -2.05 -4.93
CA ASP A 75 -21.23 -1.90 -6.37
C ASP A 75 -19.78 -1.55 -6.69
N LEU A 76 -19.05 -2.53 -7.19
CA LEU A 76 -17.61 -2.41 -7.46
C LEU A 76 -17.38 -1.91 -8.88
N PRO A 77 -16.29 -1.16 -9.11
CA PRO A 77 -15.88 -0.76 -10.45
C PRO A 77 -15.68 -1.99 -11.35
N SER A 78 -15.88 -1.78 -12.64
CA SER A 78 -15.51 -2.77 -13.65
C SER A 78 -14.00 -3.04 -13.64
N TYR A 79 -13.60 -4.11 -14.29
CA TYR A 79 -12.17 -4.43 -14.42
C TYR A 79 -11.38 -3.29 -15.10
N SER A 80 -11.93 -2.65 -16.13
CA SER A 80 -11.28 -1.54 -16.81
C SER A 80 -11.14 -0.30 -15.94
N GLU A 81 -12.16 0.03 -15.15
CA GLU A 81 -12.11 1.15 -14.20
C GLU A 81 -11.10 0.88 -13.09
N THR A 82 -11.07 -0.34 -12.55
CA THR A 82 -10.07 -0.77 -11.57
C THR A 82 -8.65 -0.67 -12.13
N GLN A 83 -8.42 -1.14 -13.35
CA GLN A 83 -7.13 -1.03 -14.01
C GLN A 83 -6.72 0.43 -14.22
N ASN A 84 -7.64 1.28 -14.67
CA ASN A 84 -7.39 2.70 -14.85
C ASN A 84 -7.06 3.39 -13.50
N TYR A 85 -7.76 3.01 -12.44
CA TYR A 85 -7.49 3.54 -11.10
C TYR A 85 -6.06 3.21 -10.64
N LEU A 86 -5.67 1.93 -10.73
CA LEU A 86 -4.32 1.47 -10.41
C LEU A 86 -3.25 2.21 -11.23
N LEU A 87 -3.44 2.33 -12.54
CA LEU A 87 -2.47 2.98 -13.42
C LEU A 87 -2.33 4.48 -13.11
N LYS A 88 -3.43 5.19 -12.93
CA LYS A 88 -3.42 6.62 -12.58
C LYS A 88 -2.74 6.85 -11.23
N THR A 89 -3.08 6.05 -10.22
CA THR A 89 -2.45 6.15 -8.90
C THR A 89 -0.94 5.91 -8.99
N LYS A 90 -0.52 4.86 -9.69
CA LYS A 90 0.90 4.57 -9.92
C LYS A 90 1.62 5.73 -10.60
N ASP A 91 1.03 6.30 -11.66
CA ASP A 91 1.67 7.37 -12.42
C ASP A 91 1.80 8.66 -11.58
N LEU A 92 0.83 8.96 -10.72
CA LEU A 92 0.92 10.07 -9.77
C LEU A 92 2.02 9.84 -8.73
N ILE A 93 2.15 8.63 -8.20
CA ILE A 93 3.20 8.28 -7.23
C ILE A 93 4.58 8.40 -7.87
N ILE A 94 4.76 7.87 -9.08
CA ILE A 94 6.02 7.98 -9.82
C ILE A 94 6.34 9.45 -10.11
N SER A 95 5.35 10.22 -10.54
CA SER A 95 5.51 11.66 -10.78
C SER A 95 5.92 12.38 -9.50
N SER A 96 5.28 12.08 -8.38
CA SER A 96 5.64 12.64 -7.08
C SER A 96 7.08 12.32 -6.69
N LEU A 97 7.54 11.09 -6.90
CA LEU A 97 8.92 10.68 -6.64
C LEU A 97 9.93 11.42 -7.53
N LEU A 98 9.62 11.58 -8.81
CA LEU A 98 10.55 12.16 -9.78
C LEU A 98 10.67 13.68 -9.63
N TYR A 99 9.54 14.36 -9.42
CA TYR A 99 9.50 15.83 -9.36
C TYR A 99 9.86 16.38 -7.99
N ASN A 100 9.35 15.75 -6.93
CA ASN A 100 9.48 16.32 -5.58
C ASN A 100 10.69 15.78 -4.83
N LYS A 101 11.22 14.63 -5.20
CA LYS A 101 12.33 13.91 -4.55
C LYS A 101 12.19 13.90 -3.04
N PRO A 102 11.79 12.81 -2.41
CA PRO A 102 11.58 12.75 -0.97
C PRO A 102 12.76 13.36 -0.24
N ILE A 103 12.51 14.44 0.52
CA ILE A 103 13.55 15.26 1.11
C ILE A 103 13.86 14.78 2.53
N SER A 104 12.88 14.18 3.20
CA SER A 104 12.96 13.76 4.59
C SER A 104 12.88 12.25 4.76
N ASN A 105 13.32 11.76 5.90
CA ASN A 105 13.09 10.37 6.30
C ASN A 105 11.59 10.05 6.45
N GLU A 106 10.79 11.06 6.82
CA GLU A 106 9.35 10.92 6.95
C GLU A 106 8.69 10.69 5.60
N ASP A 107 9.06 11.46 4.57
CA ASP A 107 8.60 11.22 3.20
C ASP A 107 8.95 9.79 2.74
N CYS A 108 10.19 9.37 2.98
CA CYS A 108 10.62 8.01 2.66
C CYS A 108 9.84 6.94 3.43
N TYR A 109 9.36 7.24 4.62
CA TYR A 109 8.53 6.32 5.40
C TYR A 109 7.24 5.99 4.66
N PHE A 110 6.52 7.00 4.15
CA PHE A 110 5.25 6.76 3.45
C PHE A 110 5.44 5.97 2.15
N PHE A 111 6.49 6.22 1.39
CA PHE A 111 6.80 5.42 0.21
C PHE A 111 7.13 3.96 0.56
N ARG A 112 7.86 3.72 1.66
CA ARG A 112 8.11 2.36 2.15
C ARG A 112 6.85 1.70 2.67
N LEU A 113 5.95 2.46 3.31
CA LEU A 113 4.67 1.97 3.80
C LEU A 113 3.80 1.43 2.67
N ILE A 114 3.61 2.20 1.59
CA ILE A 114 2.82 1.74 0.46
C ILE A 114 3.46 0.52 -0.23
N LEU A 115 4.79 0.49 -0.36
CA LEU A 115 5.49 -0.66 -0.93
C LEU A 115 5.30 -1.92 -0.09
N ALA A 116 5.43 -1.81 1.24
CA ALA A 116 5.21 -2.93 2.14
C ALA A 116 3.75 -3.42 2.08
N HIS A 117 2.79 -2.51 1.96
CA HIS A 117 1.38 -2.82 1.82
C HIS A 117 1.09 -3.55 0.49
N GLU A 118 1.66 -3.11 -0.62
CA GLU A 118 1.54 -3.81 -1.91
C GLU A 118 2.13 -5.22 -1.85
N MET A 119 3.30 -5.39 -1.21
CA MET A 119 3.92 -6.71 -1.03
C MET A 119 3.05 -7.65 -0.21
N MET A 120 2.42 -7.14 0.86
CA MET A 120 1.45 -7.91 1.67
C MET A 120 0.26 -8.36 0.83
N HIS A 121 -0.29 -7.48 0.00
CA HIS A 121 -1.41 -7.84 -0.88
C HIS A 121 -1.01 -8.77 -2.02
N LEU A 122 0.22 -8.71 -2.51
CA LEU A 122 0.73 -9.70 -3.46
C LEU A 122 0.72 -11.12 -2.86
N GLU A 123 1.08 -11.25 -1.58
CA GLU A 123 0.97 -12.53 -0.85
C GLU A 123 -0.50 -12.95 -0.67
N ALA A 124 -1.39 -12.00 -0.33
CA ALA A 124 -2.81 -12.26 -0.20
C ALA A 124 -3.44 -12.74 -1.52
N PHE A 125 -3.06 -12.17 -2.66
CA PHE A 125 -3.48 -12.65 -3.98
C PHE A 125 -3.01 -14.07 -4.29
N LYS A 126 -1.78 -14.41 -3.92
CA LYS A 126 -1.27 -15.80 -4.04
C LYS A 126 -2.07 -16.76 -3.17
N MET A 127 -2.37 -16.37 -1.94
CA MET A 127 -3.20 -17.15 -1.03
C MET A 127 -4.62 -17.33 -1.60
N THR A 128 -5.21 -16.27 -2.12
CA THR A 128 -6.52 -16.30 -2.78
C THR A 128 -6.52 -17.23 -3.97
N ALA A 129 -5.52 -17.14 -4.85
CA ALA A 129 -5.39 -18.03 -5.99
C ALA A 129 -5.31 -19.51 -5.56
N ASN A 130 -4.49 -19.81 -4.57
CA ASN A 130 -4.36 -21.17 -4.02
C ASN A 130 -5.68 -21.66 -3.41
N THR A 131 -6.38 -20.81 -2.64
CA THR A 131 -7.66 -21.13 -2.01
C THR A 131 -8.75 -21.44 -3.05
N LEU A 132 -8.67 -20.78 -4.20
CA LEU A 132 -9.58 -21.00 -5.33
C LEU A 132 -9.15 -22.15 -6.27
N GLY A 133 -8.02 -22.80 -6.00
CA GLY A 133 -7.48 -23.86 -6.84
C GLY A 133 -6.89 -23.37 -8.17
N LEU A 134 -6.59 -22.08 -8.28
CA LEU A 134 -5.97 -21.50 -9.47
C LEU A 134 -4.46 -21.73 -9.45
N ARG A 135 -3.89 -22.17 -10.57
CA ARG A 135 -2.45 -22.38 -10.68
C ARG A 135 -1.75 -21.09 -11.06
N THR A 136 -0.78 -20.64 -10.26
CA THR A 136 -0.04 -19.40 -10.48
C THR A 136 0.69 -19.35 -11.83
N LYS A 137 1.13 -20.48 -12.36
CA LYS A 137 1.73 -20.58 -13.70
C LYS A 137 0.79 -20.23 -14.84
N ASP A 138 -0.53 -20.38 -14.63
CA ASP A 138 -1.53 -20.06 -15.64
C ASP A 138 -1.70 -18.52 -15.81
N PHE A 139 -1.10 -17.74 -14.92
CA PHE A 139 -1.12 -16.26 -14.93
C PHE A 139 0.23 -15.62 -15.32
N GLY A 140 1.20 -16.41 -15.79
CA GLY A 140 2.51 -15.89 -16.13
C GLY A 140 3.33 -15.34 -14.95
N LEU A 141 2.89 -15.61 -13.72
CA LEU A 141 3.58 -15.23 -12.49
C LEU A 141 4.67 -16.26 -12.15
N GLU A 142 5.57 -16.49 -13.06
CA GLU A 142 6.81 -17.18 -12.72
C GLU A 142 7.65 -16.26 -11.83
N ILE A 143 7.76 -16.62 -10.57
CA ILE A 143 8.72 -15.98 -9.68
C ILE A 143 10.11 -16.27 -10.25
N PRO A 144 10.92 -15.25 -10.58
CA PRO A 144 12.30 -15.49 -10.98
C PRO A 144 12.98 -16.34 -9.92
N GLN A 145 13.35 -17.57 -10.25
CA GLN A 145 14.01 -18.48 -9.29
C GLN A 145 15.46 -18.06 -8.95
N LYS A 146 15.93 -16.99 -9.55
CA LYS A 146 17.24 -16.43 -9.21
C LYS A 146 17.05 -15.19 -8.33
N PRO A 147 17.70 -15.15 -7.16
CA PRO A 147 17.79 -13.90 -6.41
C PRO A 147 18.40 -12.85 -7.34
N VAL A 148 17.81 -11.67 -7.37
CA VAL A 148 18.38 -10.53 -8.10
C VAL A 148 19.72 -10.22 -7.44
N THR A 149 20.80 -10.76 -8.02
CA THR A 149 22.18 -10.56 -7.57
C THR A 149 22.62 -9.13 -7.90
N GLY A 150 22.08 -8.16 -7.20
CA GLY A 150 22.42 -6.75 -7.39
C GLY A 150 21.98 -5.90 -6.19
N LEU A 151 21.08 -6.41 -5.38
CA LEU A 151 20.54 -5.70 -4.20
C LEU A 151 21.29 -6.00 -2.90
N LYS A 152 22.44 -6.68 -2.97
CA LYS A 152 23.21 -7.06 -1.75
C LYS A 152 23.69 -5.90 -0.89
N ASN A 153 23.62 -4.66 -1.35
CA ASN A 153 24.20 -3.51 -0.64
C ASN A 153 23.24 -2.34 -0.36
N GLN A 154 21.94 -2.46 -0.58
CA GLN A 154 21.03 -1.32 -0.38
C GLN A 154 19.88 -1.54 0.62
N LEU A 155 19.71 -2.73 1.16
CA LEU A 155 18.84 -2.98 2.31
C LEU A 155 19.69 -3.25 3.56
N VAL A 156 20.56 -2.35 3.88
CA VAL A 156 21.02 -2.22 5.27
C VAL A 156 19.85 -1.53 5.99
N PHE A 157 18.96 -2.31 6.58
CA PHE A 157 18.18 -1.84 7.71
C PHE A 157 19.22 -1.28 8.69
N GLY A 158 19.14 0.03 8.96
CA GLY A 158 20.06 0.67 9.84
C GLY A 158 20.22 -0.18 11.10
N LYS A 159 21.43 -0.70 11.33
CA LYS A 159 21.81 -1.10 12.67
C LYS A 159 21.66 0.18 13.48
N ASN A 160 20.59 0.28 14.24
CA ASN A 160 20.60 1.13 15.40
C ASN A 160 21.77 0.61 16.21
N GLU A 161 22.84 1.39 16.28
CA GLU A 161 23.79 1.29 17.37
C GLU A 161 22.99 1.56 18.64
N LEU A 162 22.37 0.51 19.16
CA LEU A 162 21.94 0.48 20.56
C LEU A 162 23.22 0.58 21.33
N ASP A 163 23.40 1.75 21.90
CA ASP A 163 24.42 2.08 22.86
C ASP A 163 24.53 0.96 23.90
N ASP A 164 25.60 0.16 23.83
CA ASP A 164 25.93 -0.92 24.77
C ASP A 164 26.18 -0.42 26.22
N SER A 165 25.96 0.89 26.49
CA SER A 165 26.18 1.51 27.79
C SER A 165 25.10 1.25 28.84
N LEU A 166 24.00 0.55 28.49
CA LEU A 166 22.89 0.29 29.41
C LEU A 166 22.81 -1.14 29.95
N SER A 167 23.74 -2.03 29.59
CA SER A 167 23.70 -3.44 30.05
C SER A 167 24.43 -3.72 31.38
N GLU A 168 25.15 -2.76 31.95
CA GLU A 168 25.93 -3.00 33.19
C GLU A 168 25.33 -2.47 34.51
N LYS A 169 24.08 -2.00 34.53
CA LYS A 169 23.45 -1.47 35.76
C LYS A 169 22.21 -2.23 36.23
N ARG A 170 22.16 -3.53 36.04
CA ARG A 170 21.20 -4.37 36.79
C ARG A 170 21.91 -5.61 37.28
N PHE A 171 22.40 -5.54 38.46
CA PHE A 171 22.71 -6.55 39.49
C PHE A 171 23.83 -6.05 40.41
N GLN A 172 23.47 -5.15 41.28
CA GLN A 172 24.00 -5.05 42.65
C GLN A 172 22.84 -4.73 43.57
#